data_67f46aa3c234346bf00d2b5c61ed2911
#
_entry.id   67f46aa3c234346bf00d2b5c61ed2911
#
_cell.length_a   1.000
_cell.length_b   1.000
_cell.length_c   1.000
_cell.angle_alpha   90.00
_cell.angle_beta   90.00
_cell.angle_gamma   90.00
#
_symmetry.space_group_name_H-M   'P 1'
#
loop_
_entity.id
_entity.type
_entity.pdbx_description
1 polymer ?
#
loop_
_entity_poly.entity_id
_entity_poly.type
_entity_poly.pdbx_seq_one_letter_code
_entity_poly.pdbx_strand_id
1 'polypeptide(L)'
;MKLAMAQMRMTDSMDENLRTSLEMCALARGSNLLFFPEIQLTPFFPQYEQRDVSKYVLTPDSDMISRLKAAARDNGYYMSPNVYLELDGKRYDTSLWIDPQGEMLDSAKMVHIAQAEQFYEQDYYTPAPDGFKVFDTPFGKVGIVICFDRHLPESIRTCTMMGAELIIIPTANTEAEPMEMFEWEVRVQAMQNQVFVAMCNRVGLEGDMDFAGQSIVVHPSGDVIVKADNAQQLVTCEIDLAESRLWRGKRPYISTRRPDMYL
;
A
#
# COMPACT_ATOMS: atom_id res chain seq x y z
N MET A 1 10.90 5.84 -13.23
CA MET A 1 9.72 6.56 -12.71
C MET A 1 10.04 7.20 -11.38
N LYS A 2 9.43 8.33 -11.05
CA LYS A 2 9.51 8.96 -9.74
C LYS A 2 8.34 8.46 -8.87
N LEU A 3 8.66 7.74 -7.79
CA LEU A 3 7.71 7.22 -6.81
C LEU A 3 7.64 8.17 -5.62
N ALA A 4 6.44 8.35 -5.07
CA ALA A 4 6.17 9.10 -3.85
C ALA A 4 5.33 8.26 -2.87
N MET A 5 5.67 8.34 -1.59
CA MET A 5 4.98 7.71 -0.48
C MET A 5 4.60 8.78 0.55
N ALA A 6 3.34 8.88 0.90
CA ALA A 6 2.85 9.86 1.87
C ALA A 6 2.89 9.26 3.29
N GLN A 7 4.06 9.22 3.93
CA GLN A 7 4.12 8.84 5.34
C GLN A 7 3.46 9.92 6.18
N MET A 8 2.26 9.66 6.70
CA MET A 8 1.46 10.68 7.35
C MET A 8 0.90 10.22 8.69
N ARG A 9 0.66 11.21 9.56
CA ARG A 9 -0.05 11.04 10.82
C ARG A 9 -1.55 11.14 10.55
N MET A 10 -2.33 10.29 11.23
CA MET A 10 -3.79 10.34 11.20
C MET A 10 -4.35 10.88 12.53
N THR A 11 -5.52 11.46 12.42
CA THR A 11 -6.33 11.94 13.54
C THR A 11 -7.70 11.26 13.53
N ASP A 12 -8.52 11.50 14.56
CA ASP A 12 -9.92 11.01 14.60
C ASP A 12 -10.84 11.70 13.58
N SER A 13 -10.36 12.77 12.92
CA SER A 13 -11.10 13.55 11.94
C SER A 13 -10.75 13.17 10.52
N MET A 14 -11.70 12.56 9.80
CA MET A 14 -11.53 12.24 8.38
C MET A 14 -11.26 13.50 7.53
N ASP A 15 -11.86 14.65 7.87
CA ASP A 15 -11.64 15.90 7.14
C ASP A 15 -10.21 16.42 7.32
N GLU A 16 -9.62 16.30 8.51
CA GLU A 16 -8.22 16.65 8.75
C GLU A 16 -7.29 15.70 8.02
N ASN A 17 -7.57 14.40 8.05
CA ASN A 17 -6.78 13.39 7.34
C ASN A 17 -6.84 13.60 5.82
N LEU A 18 -8.01 13.95 5.29
CA LEU A 18 -8.14 14.31 3.88
C LEU A 18 -7.37 15.59 3.54
N ARG A 19 -7.41 16.62 4.39
CA ARG A 19 -6.63 17.85 4.19
C ARG A 19 -5.15 17.53 4.13
N THR A 20 -4.63 16.75 5.07
CA THR A 20 -3.24 16.30 5.07
C THR A 20 -2.90 15.47 3.83
N SER A 21 -3.80 14.57 3.40
CA SER A 21 -3.63 13.80 2.16
C SER A 21 -3.51 14.72 0.94
N LEU A 22 -4.34 15.76 0.86
CA LEU A 22 -4.28 16.73 -0.25
C LEU A 22 -3.03 17.61 -0.22
N GLU A 23 -2.51 17.93 0.97
CA GLU A 23 -1.20 18.59 1.13
C GLU A 23 -0.07 17.69 0.61
N MET A 24 -0.09 16.38 0.94
CA MET A 24 0.86 15.39 0.40
C MET A 24 0.74 15.26 -1.12
N CYS A 25 -0.49 15.29 -1.66
CA CYS A 25 -0.73 15.34 -3.10
C CYS A 25 -0.02 16.52 -3.77
N ALA A 26 -0.12 17.72 -3.19
CA ALA A 26 0.52 18.90 -3.73
C ALA A 26 2.06 18.83 -3.66
N LEU A 27 2.60 18.30 -2.57
CA LEU A 27 4.05 18.06 -2.40
C LEU A 27 4.59 17.03 -3.39
N ALA A 28 3.78 16.01 -3.76
CA ALA A 28 4.15 14.97 -4.70
C ALA A 28 4.16 15.41 -6.17
N ARG A 29 3.88 16.68 -6.46
CA ARG A 29 3.88 17.20 -7.84
C ARG A 29 5.16 16.85 -8.60
N GLY A 30 5.02 16.34 -9.82
CA GLY A 30 6.11 15.86 -10.65
C GLY A 30 6.52 14.40 -10.36
N SER A 31 5.84 13.71 -9.45
CA SER A 31 5.94 12.26 -9.33
C SER A 31 5.13 11.57 -10.44
N ASN A 32 5.36 10.27 -10.64
CA ASN A 32 4.60 9.45 -11.57
C ASN A 32 3.53 8.61 -10.86
N LEU A 33 3.82 8.23 -9.60
CA LEU A 33 2.90 7.50 -8.72
C LEU A 33 3.04 8.05 -7.30
N LEU A 34 1.90 8.33 -6.67
CA LEU A 34 1.77 8.60 -5.23
C LEU A 34 0.91 7.52 -4.61
N PHE A 35 1.34 6.95 -3.48
CA PHE A 35 0.48 6.10 -2.67
C PHE A 35 0.59 6.42 -1.19
N PHE A 36 -0.36 5.92 -0.43
CA PHE A 36 -0.61 6.27 0.96
C PHE A 36 -0.54 5.06 1.87
N PRO A 37 -0.43 5.24 3.19
CA PRO A 37 -0.55 4.13 4.14
C PRO A 37 -1.96 3.57 4.21
N GLU A 38 -2.12 2.48 4.92
CA GLU A 38 -3.38 1.78 5.15
C GLU A 38 -4.42 2.69 5.80
N ILE A 39 -5.67 2.63 5.33
CA ILE A 39 -6.86 3.41 5.74
C ILE A 39 -6.56 4.88 6.09
N GLN A 40 -5.85 5.56 5.19
CA GLN A 40 -5.27 6.91 5.39
C GLN A 40 -6.24 8.00 5.83
N LEU A 41 -7.54 7.83 5.62
CA LEU A 41 -8.54 8.85 5.97
C LEU A 41 -9.12 8.66 7.38
N THR A 42 -8.75 7.59 8.08
CA THR A 42 -9.32 7.24 9.39
C THR A 42 -8.24 7.02 10.44
N PRO A 43 -8.56 7.15 11.74
CA PRO A 43 -7.69 6.53 12.74
C PRO A 43 -7.65 5.02 12.51
N PHE A 44 -6.64 4.35 13.09
CA PHE A 44 -6.55 2.90 13.04
C PHE A 44 -7.58 2.29 14.01
N PHE A 45 -8.83 2.24 13.58
CA PHE A 45 -9.94 1.74 14.39
C PHE A 45 -9.87 0.22 14.64
N PRO A 46 -9.16 -0.62 13.82
CA PRO A 46 -9.02 -2.04 14.13
C PRO A 46 -8.26 -2.36 15.42
N GLN A 47 -7.64 -1.37 16.08
CA GLN A 47 -7.07 -1.57 17.41
C GLN A 47 -8.12 -1.92 18.49
N TYR A 48 -9.40 -1.78 18.20
CA TYR A 48 -10.50 -2.00 19.12
C TYR A 48 -11.46 -3.06 18.61
N GLU A 49 -11.89 -3.98 19.49
CA GLU A 49 -12.88 -5.00 19.15
C GLU A 49 -14.26 -4.39 18.91
N GLN A 50 -14.93 -4.81 17.84
CA GLN A 50 -16.37 -4.66 17.56
C GLN A 50 -16.96 -3.27 17.81
N ARG A 51 -16.21 -2.20 17.53
CA ARG A 51 -16.73 -0.84 17.64
C ARG A 51 -17.62 -0.48 16.45
N ASP A 52 -18.58 0.41 16.67
CA ASP A 52 -19.28 1.04 15.55
C ASP A 52 -18.35 2.03 14.85
N VAL A 53 -17.98 1.68 13.63
CA VAL A 53 -17.10 2.45 12.73
C VAL A 53 -17.86 2.92 11.48
N SER A 54 -19.18 2.90 11.49
CA SER A 54 -20.02 3.27 10.35
C SER A 54 -19.72 4.68 9.82
N LYS A 55 -19.30 5.61 10.69
CA LYS A 55 -18.89 6.97 10.32
C LYS A 55 -17.65 7.05 9.44
N TYR A 56 -16.84 5.99 9.38
CA TYR A 56 -15.59 5.91 8.60
C TYR A 56 -15.78 5.26 7.24
N VAL A 57 -16.96 4.70 6.98
CA VAL A 57 -17.25 4.00 5.73
C VAL A 57 -17.40 5.00 4.59
N LEU A 58 -16.63 4.76 3.52
CA LEU A 58 -16.78 5.48 2.26
C LEU A 58 -17.47 4.59 1.22
N THR A 59 -18.08 5.23 0.24
CA THR A 59 -18.57 4.61 -1.01
C THR A 59 -17.84 5.23 -2.19
N PRO A 60 -17.83 4.60 -3.37
CA PRO A 60 -17.14 5.15 -4.54
C PRO A 60 -17.52 6.58 -4.92
N ASP A 61 -18.75 7.01 -4.60
CA ASP A 61 -19.30 8.36 -4.89
C ASP A 61 -19.04 9.37 -3.77
N SER A 62 -18.35 8.98 -2.68
CA SER A 62 -18.06 9.88 -1.56
C SER A 62 -17.29 11.12 -2.01
N ASP A 63 -17.62 12.28 -1.45
CA ASP A 63 -16.93 13.56 -1.76
C ASP A 63 -15.41 13.44 -1.53
N MET A 64 -14.98 12.76 -0.47
CA MET A 64 -13.55 12.58 -0.18
C MET A 64 -12.84 11.85 -1.30
N ILE A 65 -13.43 10.79 -1.87
CA ILE A 65 -12.87 10.08 -3.02
C ILE A 65 -12.86 10.98 -4.26
N SER A 66 -13.91 11.75 -4.48
CA SER A 66 -13.98 12.70 -5.59
C SER A 66 -12.88 13.76 -5.51
N ARG A 67 -12.55 14.23 -4.31
CA ARG A 67 -11.45 15.19 -4.07
C ARG A 67 -10.07 14.57 -4.29
N LEU A 68 -9.86 13.31 -3.93
CA LEU A 68 -8.63 12.57 -4.23
C LEU A 68 -8.48 12.35 -5.74
N LYS A 69 -9.54 11.97 -6.43
CA LYS A 69 -9.56 11.87 -7.91
C LYS A 69 -9.18 13.20 -8.58
N ALA A 70 -9.75 14.30 -8.10
CA ALA A 70 -9.40 15.63 -8.59
C ALA A 70 -7.92 15.97 -8.35
N ALA A 71 -7.38 15.63 -7.18
CA ALA A 71 -5.96 15.84 -6.88
C ALA A 71 -5.03 15.03 -7.78
N ALA A 72 -5.39 13.78 -8.13
CA ALA A 72 -4.64 12.97 -9.10
C ALA A 72 -4.61 13.63 -10.46
N ARG A 73 -5.77 14.06 -10.97
CA ARG A 73 -5.90 14.78 -12.25
C ARG A 73 -5.12 16.09 -12.28
N ASP A 74 -5.27 16.92 -11.25
CA ASP A 74 -4.69 18.26 -11.20
C ASP A 74 -3.15 18.24 -11.11
N ASN A 75 -2.58 17.12 -10.64
CA ASN A 75 -1.13 16.89 -10.57
C ASN A 75 -0.58 15.95 -11.66
N GLY A 76 -1.44 15.24 -12.40
CA GLY A 76 -1.08 14.43 -13.55
C GLY A 76 -0.28 13.16 -13.22
N TYR A 77 -0.58 12.47 -12.11
CA TYR A 77 0.09 11.24 -11.71
C TYR A 77 -0.92 10.12 -11.37
N TYR A 78 -0.46 8.86 -11.39
CA TYR A 78 -1.20 7.75 -10.81
C TYR A 78 -1.26 7.91 -9.29
N MET A 79 -2.41 7.58 -8.70
CA MET A 79 -2.57 7.65 -7.25
C MET A 79 -3.21 6.37 -6.71
N SER A 80 -2.68 5.86 -5.59
CA SER A 80 -3.29 4.75 -4.86
C SER A 80 -3.55 5.16 -3.40
N PRO A 81 -4.70 5.79 -3.11
CA PRO A 81 -5.17 5.96 -1.73
C PRO A 81 -5.71 4.64 -1.21
N ASN A 82 -5.49 4.38 0.08
CA ASN A 82 -6.09 3.24 0.77
C ASN A 82 -7.16 3.71 1.75
N VAL A 83 -8.34 3.13 1.66
CA VAL A 83 -9.53 3.59 2.37
C VAL A 83 -10.42 2.43 2.84
N TYR A 84 -11.23 2.68 3.88
CA TYR A 84 -12.28 1.77 4.31
C TYR A 84 -13.52 1.97 3.44
N LEU A 85 -13.75 1.03 2.51
CA LEU A 85 -14.72 1.18 1.42
C LEU A 85 -15.84 0.16 1.51
N GLU A 86 -17.09 0.60 1.36
CA GLU A 86 -18.24 -0.28 1.17
C GLU A 86 -18.52 -0.48 -0.33
N LEU A 87 -18.56 -1.75 -0.75
CA LEU A 87 -18.92 -2.19 -2.09
C LEU A 87 -19.92 -3.36 -1.97
N ASP A 88 -21.04 -3.25 -2.64
CA ASP A 88 -22.09 -4.29 -2.65
C ASP A 88 -22.52 -4.75 -1.24
N GLY A 89 -22.62 -3.80 -0.30
CA GLY A 89 -23.02 -4.03 1.08
C GLY A 89 -21.97 -4.75 1.95
N LYS A 90 -20.74 -4.87 1.48
CA LYS A 90 -19.59 -5.41 2.22
C LYS A 90 -18.52 -4.35 2.37
N ARG A 91 -17.77 -4.42 3.45
CA ARG A 91 -16.75 -3.42 3.80
C ARG A 91 -15.36 -4.03 3.69
N TYR A 92 -14.46 -3.28 3.08
CA TYR A 92 -13.12 -3.74 2.75
C TYR A 92 -12.08 -2.69 3.11
N ASP A 93 -10.91 -3.14 3.50
CA ASP A 93 -9.70 -2.35 3.33
C ASP A 93 -9.34 -2.36 1.84
N THR A 94 -9.28 -1.19 1.25
CA THR A 94 -9.24 -1.06 -0.21
C THR A 94 -8.24 0.00 -0.67
N SER A 95 -7.30 -0.39 -1.51
CA SER A 95 -6.46 0.52 -2.27
C SER A 95 -7.11 0.83 -3.62
N LEU A 96 -7.50 2.07 -3.83
CA LEU A 96 -8.03 2.54 -5.09
C LEU A 96 -6.88 2.71 -6.10
N TRP A 97 -7.17 2.50 -7.40
CA TRP A 97 -6.22 2.78 -8.46
C TRP A 97 -6.78 3.89 -9.35
N ILE A 98 -6.21 5.08 -9.23
CA ILE A 98 -6.64 6.30 -9.91
C ILE A 98 -5.59 6.71 -10.93
N ASP A 99 -6.02 6.98 -12.15
CA ASP A 99 -5.14 7.39 -13.24
C ASP A 99 -4.83 8.91 -13.25
N PRO A 100 -3.88 9.38 -14.09
CA PRO A 100 -3.56 10.81 -14.20
C PRO A 100 -4.70 11.69 -14.74
N GLN A 101 -5.78 11.12 -15.23
CA GLN A 101 -6.99 11.83 -15.64
C GLN A 101 -8.00 11.96 -14.48
N GLY A 102 -7.70 11.35 -13.35
CA GLY A 102 -8.57 11.32 -12.18
C GLY A 102 -9.70 10.28 -12.27
N GLU A 103 -9.56 9.30 -13.17
CA GLU A 103 -10.51 8.20 -13.24
C GLU A 103 -10.08 7.04 -12.34
N MET A 104 -11.00 6.52 -11.54
CA MET A 104 -10.79 5.31 -10.76
C MET A 104 -10.95 4.11 -11.69
N LEU A 105 -9.83 3.50 -12.07
CA LEU A 105 -9.81 2.39 -13.04
C LEU A 105 -10.24 1.07 -12.42
N ASP A 106 -9.81 0.81 -11.17
CA ASP A 106 -10.14 -0.41 -10.40
C ASP A 106 -9.68 -0.21 -8.93
N SER A 107 -9.73 -1.28 -8.14
CA SER A 107 -9.24 -1.30 -6.75
C SER A 107 -8.69 -2.67 -6.37
N ALA A 108 -7.74 -2.69 -5.45
CA ALA A 108 -7.28 -3.90 -4.77
C ALA A 108 -7.82 -3.90 -3.33
N LYS A 109 -8.32 -5.05 -2.88
CA LYS A 109 -8.82 -5.26 -1.53
C LYS A 109 -7.86 -6.17 -0.76
N MET A 110 -7.77 -6.01 0.55
CA MET A 110 -7.00 -6.91 1.41
C MET A 110 -7.52 -8.35 1.29
N VAL A 111 -6.62 -9.29 1.08
CA VAL A 111 -6.97 -10.71 0.83
C VAL A 111 -6.97 -11.51 2.13
N HIS A 112 -5.94 -11.35 2.96
CA HIS A 112 -5.82 -12.01 4.26
C HIS A 112 -6.03 -10.97 5.37
N ILE A 113 -6.99 -11.24 6.24
CA ILE A 113 -7.39 -10.29 7.28
C ILE A 113 -6.82 -10.74 8.62
N ALA A 114 -6.05 -9.87 9.27
CA ALA A 114 -5.45 -10.17 10.58
C ALA A 114 -6.52 -10.28 11.69
N GLN A 115 -6.21 -11.13 12.68
CA GLN A 115 -6.96 -11.18 13.93
C GLN A 115 -5.97 -11.48 15.06
N ALA A 116 -5.55 -10.44 15.73
CA ALA A 116 -4.62 -10.49 16.84
C ALA A 116 -4.92 -9.33 17.81
N GLU A 117 -4.27 -9.33 18.97
CA GLU A 117 -4.38 -8.22 19.92
C GLU A 117 -4.02 -6.90 19.26
N GLN A 118 -4.88 -5.89 19.37
CA GLN A 118 -4.80 -4.58 18.72
C GLN A 118 -4.89 -4.60 17.17
N PHE A 119 -5.14 -5.76 16.56
CA PHE A 119 -5.37 -5.92 15.12
C PHE A 119 -6.62 -6.78 14.90
N TYR A 120 -7.78 -6.26 15.32
CA TYR A 120 -9.08 -6.95 15.25
C TYR A 120 -9.75 -6.70 13.88
N GLU A 121 -8.99 -6.90 12.81
CA GLU A 121 -9.41 -6.51 11.45
C GLU A 121 -10.57 -7.35 10.93
N GLN A 122 -10.67 -8.62 11.35
CA GLN A 122 -11.80 -9.49 10.96
C GLN A 122 -13.15 -9.02 11.50
N ASP A 123 -13.17 -8.12 12.49
CA ASP A 123 -14.39 -7.50 12.98
C ASP A 123 -14.95 -6.46 11.98
N TYR A 124 -14.13 -6.00 11.03
CA TYR A 124 -14.43 -4.85 10.18
C TYR A 124 -14.33 -5.13 8.69
N TYR A 125 -13.38 -5.97 8.27
CA TYR A 125 -13.05 -6.16 6.86
C TYR A 125 -13.56 -7.50 6.34
N THR A 126 -14.06 -7.48 5.12
CA THR A 126 -14.36 -8.67 4.34
C THR A 126 -13.13 -9.03 3.51
N PRO A 127 -12.66 -10.29 3.47
CA PRO A 127 -11.59 -10.72 2.58
C PRO A 127 -11.93 -10.46 1.11
N ALA A 128 -10.93 -10.10 0.31
CA ALA A 128 -11.10 -9.90 -1.13
C ALA A 128 -11.67 -11.15 -1.81
N PRO A 129 -12.76 -11.04 -2.56
CA PRO A 129 -13.34 -12.20 -3.27
C PRO A 129 -12.63 -12.51 -4.59
N ASP A 130 -11.83 -11.58 -5.11
CA ASP A 130 -11.23 -11.58 -6.44
C ASP A 130 -9.69 -11.62 -6.43
N GLY A 131 -9.09 -11.81 -5.24
CA GLY A 131 -7.65 -11.99 -5.05
C GLY A 131 -6.84 -10.72 -5.29
N PHE A 132 -5.56 -10.90 -5.64
CA PHE A 132 -4.61 -9.80 -5.85
C PHE A 132 -4.81 -9.12 -7.20
N LYS A 133 -4.38 -7.85 -7.29
CA LYS A 133 -4.47 -7.02 -8.49
C LYS A 133 -3.11 -6.50 -8.92
N VAL A 134 -2.91 -6.41 -10.24
CA VAL A 134 -1.74 -5.79 -10.87
C VAL A 134 -2.23 -4.86 -11.96
N PHE A 135 -1.70 -3.64 -11.97
CA PHE A 135 -2.14 -2.55 -12.84
C PHE A 135 -1.05 -2.18 -13.83
N ASP A 136 -1.45 -1.96 -15.07
CA ASP A 136 -0.56 -1.47 -16.12
C ASP A 136 -0.34 0.04 -15.99
N THR A 137 0.91 0.46 -16.17
CA THR A 137 1.28 1.88 -16.31
C THR A 137 2.25 2.04 -17.48
N PRO A 138 2.47 3.26 -18.00
CA PRO A 138 3.49 3.51 -19.02
C PRO A 138 4.93 3.16 -18.55
N PHE A 139 5.14 3.01 -17.25
CA PHE A 139 6.46 2.74 -16.64
C PHE A 139 6.70 1.26 -16.38
N GLY A 140 5.65 0.45 -16.35
CA GLY A 140 5.67 -0.97 -15.99
C GLY A 140 4.44 -1.38 -15.18
N LYS A 141 4.42 -2.59 -14.66
CA LYS A 141 3.28 -3.16 -13.93
C LYS A 141 3.46 -3.00 -12.42
N VAL A 142 2.41 -2.51 -11.75
CA VAL A 142 2.37 -2.27 -10.31
C VAL A 142 1.38 -3.22 -9.65
N GLY A 143 1.85 -4.05 -8.72
CA GLY A 143 1.02 -4.89 -7.86
C GLY A 143 0.71 -4.19 -6.54
N ILE A 144 -0.46 -4.46 -5.96
CA ILE A 144 -0.83 -3.96 -4.64
C ILE A 144 -0.99 -5.14 -3.69
N VAL A 145 -0.32 -5.05 -2.54
CA VAL A 145 -0.40 -6.00 -1.42
C VAL A 145 -0.65 -5.18 -0.16
N ILE A 146 -1.74 -5.44 0.55
CA ILE A 146 -2.16 -4.57 1.65
C ILE A 146 -1.70 -5.17 2.98
N CYS A 147 -0.93 -4.41 3.73
CA CYS A 147 -0.51 -4.61 5.12
C CYS A 147 -0.19 -6.07 5.47
N PHE A 148 -1.09 -6.76 6.20
CA PHE A 148 -0.92 -8.14 6.66
C PHE A 148 -0.68 -9.14 5.53
N ASP A 149 -1.21 -8.89 4.33
CA ASP A 149 -0.97 -9.73 3.15
C ASP A 149 0.53 -9.97 2.86
N ARG A 150 1.41 -9.01 3.19
CA ARG A 150 2.85 -9.12 2.91
C ARG A 150 3.53 -10.26 3.68
N HIS A 151 2.98 -10.64 4.86
CA HIS A 151 3.52 -11.72 5.69
C HIS A 151 3.32 -13.10 5.04
N LEU A 152 2.41 -13.21 4.07
CA LEU A 152 2.20 -14.41 3.26
C LEU A 152 3.03 -14.28 1.98
N PRO A 153 4.15 -15.04 1.83
CA PRO A 153 5.03 -14.95 0.65
C PRO A 153 4.28 -15.17 -0.67
N GLU A 154 3.17 -15.87 -0.64
CA GLU A 154 2.27 -16.11 -1.76
C GLU A 154 1.72 -14.81 -2.36
N SER A 155 1.52 -13.77 -1.56
CA SER A 155 0.91 -12.51 -1.97
C SER A 155 1.79 -11.76 -2.98
N ILE A 156 3.02 -11.44 -2.59
CA ILE A 156 4.00 -10.80 -3.50
C ILE A 156 4.36 -11.72 -4.66
N ARG A 157 4.48 -13.03 -4.40
CA ARG A 157 4.73 -14.02 -5.44
C ARG A 157 3.61 -14.05 -6.49
N THR A 158 2.37 -14.02 -6.09
CA THR A 158 1.21 -14.00 -7.00
C THR A 158 1.23 -12.75 -7.88
N CYS A 159 1.39 -11.56 -7.30
CA CYS A 159 1.53 -10.32 -8.06
C CYS A 159 2.71 -10.39 -9.05
N THR A 160 3.84 -10.96 -8.62
CA THR A 160 5.01 -11.15 -9.49
C THR A 160 4.70 -12.07 -10.67
N MET A 161 3.97 -13.16 -10.44
CA MET A 161 3.55 -14.10 -11.49
C MET A 161 2.53 -13.47 -12.45
N MET A 162 1.75 -12.49 -12.01
CA MET A 162 0.89 -11.66 -12.85
C MET A 162 1.66 -10.60 -13.63
N GLY A 163 2.98 -10.48 -13.39
CA GLY A 163 3.89 -9.60 -14.14
C GLY A 163 4.29 -8.32 -13.42
N ALA A 164 3.94 -8.12 -12.15
CA ALA A 164 4.33 -6.93 -11.40
C ALA A 164 5.85 -6.74 -11.38
N GLU A 165 6.29 -5.50 -11.52
CA GLU A 165 7.68 -5.05 -11.47
C GLU A 165 7.93 -4.17 -10.23
N LEU A 166 6.86 -3.57 -9.71
CA LEU A 166 6.79 -2.89 -8.42
C LEU A 166 5.64 -3.47 -7.61
N ILE A 167 5.88 -3.70 -6.33
CA ILE A 167 4.82 -3.96 -5.34
C ILE A 167 4.73 -2.75 -4.43
N ILE A 168 3.57 -2.15 -4.30
CA ILE A 168 3.28 -1.14 -3.28
C ILE A 168 2.52 -1.78 -2.13
N ILE A 169 2.90 -1.40 -0.89
CA ILE A 169 2.35 -1.96 0.33
C ILE A 169 1.91 -0.79 1.23
N PRO A 170 0.62 -0.40 1.20
CA PRO A 170 0.04 0.40 2.27
C PRO A 170 0.03 -0.42 3.56
N THR A 171 0.45 0.17 4.69
CA THR A 171 0.57 -0.58 5.95
C THR A 171 0.36 0.30 7.19
N ALA A 172 0.15 -0.36 8.33
CA ALA A 172 -0.01 0.23 9.66
C ALA A 172 0.82 -0.57 10.67
N ASN A 173 2.13 -0.34 10.70
CA ASN A 173 3.06 -1.00 11.62
C ASN A 173 3.41 -0.08 12.79
N THR A 174 3.47 -0.64 13.99
CA THR A 174 3.77 0.07 15.24
C THR A 174 5.22 -0.11 15.68
N GLU A 175 5.68 0.78 16.58
CA GLU A 175 7.01 0.66 17.24
C GLU A 175 7.11 -0.60 18.15
N ALA A 176 5.97 -1.15 18.58
CA ALA A 176 5.95 -2.38 19.40
C ALA A 176 6.17 -3.66 18.59
N GLU A 177 6.05 -3.57 17.26
CA GLU A 177 6.24 -4.70 16.36
C GLU A 177 7.72 -4.86 15.96
N PRO A 178 8.15 -6.02 15.47
CA PRO A 178 9.55 -6.29 15.13
C PRO A 178 9.96 -5.61 13.81
N MET A 179 10.06 -4.28 13.79
CA MET A 179 10.30 -3.46 12.58
C MET A 179 11.56 -3.85 11.80
N GLU A 180 12.61 -4.32 12.48
CA GLU A 180 13.81 -4.83 11.79
C GLU A 180 13.48 -6.09 10.98
N MET A 181 12.67 -7.00 11.53
CA MET A 181 12.25 -8.21 10.82
C MET A 181 11.35 -7.87 9.65
N PHE A 182 10.50 -6.85 9.77
CA PHE A 182 9.65 -6.37 8.67
C PHE A 182 10.48 -5.74 7.53
N GLU A 183 11.56 -5.01 7.86
CA GLU A 183 12.52 -4.58 6.84
C GLU A 183 13.15 -5.78 6.13
N TRP A 184 13.63 -6.77 6.88
CA TRP A 184 14.22 -7.97 6.29
C TRP A 184 13.21 -8.74 5.43
N GLU A 185 11.97 -8.84 5.88
CA GLU A 185 10.89 -9.49 5.13
C GLU A 185 10.72 -8.86 3.74
N VAL A 186 10.54 -7.55 3.64
CA VAL A 186 10.35 -6.87 2.35
C VAL A 186 11.61 -6.92 1.49
N ARG A 187 12.82 -6.88 2.08
CA ARG A 187 14.09 -7.03 1.38
C ARG A 187 14.26 -8.44 0.78
N VAL A 188 13.95 -9.46 1.55
CA VAL A 188 13.99 -10.86 1.08
C VAL A 188 12.95 -11.10 -0.01
N GLN A 189 11.73 -10.59 0.18
CA GLN A 189 10.65 -10.69 -0.81
C GLN A 189 11.02 -9.98 -2.13
N ALA A 190 11.60 -8.79 -2.07
CA ALA A 190 12.07 -8.07 -3.25
C ALA A 190 13.10 -8.90 -4.02
N MET A 191 14.10 -9.46 -3.33
CA MET A 191 15.16 -10.25 -3.92
C MET A 191 14.66 -11.59 -4.49
N GLN A 192 13.79 -12.31 -3.76
CA GLN A 192 13.26 -13.60 -4.18
C GLN A 192 12.28 -13.50 -5.37
N ASN A 193 11.62 -12.37 -5.51
CA ASN A 193 10.65 -12.11 -6.58
C ASN A 193 11.24 -11.26 -7.71
N GLN A 194 12.45 -10.69 -7.54
CA GLN A 194 13.09 -9.74 -8.46
C GLN A 194 12.15 -8.60 -8.86
N VAL A 195 11.53 -7.96 -7.86
CA VAL A 195 10.64 -6.81 -8.01
C VAL A 195 11.09 -5.69 -7.07
N PHE A 196 10.77 -4.45 -7.42
CA PHE A 196 10.81 -3.38 -6.44
C PHE A 196 9.70 -3.60 -5.41
N VAL A 197 9.97 -3.30 -4.13
CA VAL A 197 8.96 -3.30 -3.08
C VAL A 197 9.00 -1.95 -2.39
N ALA A 198 7.85 -1.28 -2.32
CA ALA A 198 7.69 -0.01 -1.63
C ALA A 198 6.61 -0.15 -0.56
N MET A 199 6.97 0.04 0.71
CA MET A 199 6.04 -0.04 1.84
C MET A 199 5.88 1.35 2.45
N CYS A 200 4.64 1.84 2.50
CA CYS A 200 4.27 3.13 3.07
C CYS A 200 3.52 2.92 4.38
N ASN A 201 4.10 3.39 5.47
CA ASN A 201 3.52 3.29 6.80
C ASN A 201 2.92 4.61 7.27
N ARG A 202 1.99 4.54 8.20
CA ARG A 202 1.52 5.68 8.99
C ARG A 202 2.49 5.97 10.12
N VAL A 203 2.37 7.13 10.79
CA VAL A 203 3.30 7.57 11.83
C VAL A 203 2.57 8.27 12.97
N GLY A 204 3.06 8.05 14.20
CA GLY A 204 2.63 8.74 15.42
C GLY A 204 1.55 8.01 16.20
N LEU A 205 1.21 8.58 17.35
CA LEU A 205 0.31 7.96 18.33
C LEU A 205 -1.16 8.07 17.92
N GLU A 206 -1.84 6.95 17.91
CA GLU A 206 -3.29 6.84 17.67
C GLU A 206 -3.90 5.88 18.72
N GLY A 207 -4.65 6.43 19.67
CA GLY A 207 -5.10 5.62 20.82
C GLY A 207 -3.91 5.07 21.61
N ASP A 208 -3.81 3.76 21.72
CA ASP A 208 -2.74 3.06 22.43
C ASP A 208 -1.62 2.56 21.51
N MET A 209 -1.69 2.82 20.20
CA MET A 209 -0.71 2.37 19.21
C MET A 209 0.15 3.54 18.71
N ASP A 210 1.49 3.39 18.81
CA ASP A 210 2.45 4.34 18.26
C ASP A 210 3.00 3.79 16.94
N PHE A 211 2.61 4.41 15.82
CA PHE A 211 2.96 3.95 14.47
C PHE A 211 4.37 4.40 14.08
N ALA A 212 5.16 3.44 13.62
CA ALA A 212 6.61 3.54 13.48
C ALA A 212 7.09 4.44 12.34
N GLY A 213 6.26 4.78 11.35
CA GLY A 213 6.77 5.37 10.12
C GLY A 213 7.69 4.40 9.38
N GLN A 214 8.95 4.80 9.17
CA GLN A 214 9.98 3.95 8.54
C GLN A 214 9.57 3.40 7.17
N SER A 215 8.77 4.15 6.41
CA SER A 215 8.43 3.79 5.02
C SER A 215 9.70 3.52 4.21
N ILE A 216 9.66 2.49 3.36
CA ILE A 216 10.88 1.96 2.74
C ILE A 216 10.64 1.62 1.27
N VAL A 217 11.65 1.83 0.43
CA VAL A 217 11.71 1.31 -0.94
C VAL A 217 12.92 0.41 -1.10
N VAL A 218 12.69 -0.77 -1.63
CA VAL A 218 13.69 -1.83 -1.80
C VAL A 218 13.84 -2.19 -3.29
N HIS A 219 15.07 -2.31 -3.71
CA HIS A 219 15.48 -2.71 -5.05
C HIS A 219 15.32 -4.23 -5.26
N PRO A 220 15.17 -4.75 -6.50
CA PRO A 220 15.15 -6.19 -6.80
C PRO A 220 16.38 -6.99 -6.36
N SER A 221 17.49 -6.36 -5.98
CA SER A 221 18.64 -7.00 -5.34
C SER A 221 18.43 -7.29 -3.85
N GLY A 222 17.45 -6.65 -3.20
CA GLY A 222 17.27 -6.62 -1.75
C GLY A 222 17.93 -5.43 -1.06
N ASP A 223 18.56 -4.52 -1.81
CA ASP A 223 19.17 -3.30 -1.27
C ASP A 223 18.12 -2.23 -1.00
N VAL A 224 18.27 -1.51 0.10
CA VAL A 224 17.39 -0.38 0.45
C VAL A 224 17.77 0.82 -0.41
N ILE A 225 16.80 1.37 -1.14
CA ILE A 225 16.96 2.61 -1.94
C ILE A 225 16.76 3.82 -1.05
N VAL A 226 15.67 3.83 -0.28
CA VAL A 226 15.34 4.88 0.69
C VAL A 226 14.58 4.27 1.85
N LYS A 227 14.85 4.76 3.06
CA LYS A 227 14.08 4.48 4.26
C LYS A 227 13.83 5.81 5.00
N ALA A 228 12.59 6.07 5.35
CA ALA A 228 12.17 7.23 6.13
C ALA A 228 12.52 7.06 7.61
N ASP A 229 12.52 8.14 8.34
CA ASP A 229 12.47 8.15 9.80
C ASP A 229 11.01 8.02 10.31
N ASN A 230 10.77 8.35 11.58
CA ASN A 230 9.46 8.31 12.24
C ASN A 230 8.72 9.67 12.22
N ALA A 231 9.05 10.58 11.30
CA ALA A 231 8.36 11.85 11.13
C ALA A 231 7.37 11.83 9.98
N GLN A 232 6.33 12.66 10.04
CA GLN A 232 5.46 12.89 8.89
C GLN A 232 6.24 13.53 7.76
N GLN A 233 6.25 12.89 6.58
CA GLN A 233 7.01 13.35 5.42
C GLN A 233 6.52 12.73 4.11
N LEU A 234 6.79 13.42 3.01
CA LEU A 234 6.71 12.82 1.69
C LEU A 234 8.06 12.16 1.35
N VAL A 235 8.07 10.84 1.19
CA VAL A 235 9.26 10.07 0.80
C VAL A 235 9.26 9.91 -0.70
N THR A 236 10.34 10.30 -1.38
CA THR A 236 10.43 10.18 -2.85
C THR A 236 11.72 9.50 -3.27
N CYS A 237 11.64 8.71 -4.35
CA CYS A 237 12.82 8.16 -5.02
C CYS A 237 12.58 8.00 -6.51
N GLU A 238 13.66 7.86 -7.28
CA GLU A 238 13.60 7.47 -8.69
C GLU A 238 13.98 6.01 -8.83
N ILE A 239 13.19 5.24 -9.57
CA ILE A 239 13.39 3.82 -9.86
C ILE A 239 13.14 3.55 -11.35
N ASP A 240 13.90 2.59 -11.91
CA ASP A 240 13.66 2.07 -13.25
C ASP A 240 13.08 0.66 -13.17
N LEU A 241 11.79 0.51 -13.43
CA LEU A 241 11.10 -0.78 -13.34
C LEU A 241 11.64 -1.82 -14.33
N ALA A 242 12.33 -1.39 -15.40
CA ALA A 242 13.00 -2.32 -16.30
C ALA A 242 14.09 -3.15 -15.59
N GLU A 243 14.64 -2.67 -14.49
CA GLU A 243 15.62 -3.42 -13.71
C GLU A 243 15.05 -4.72 -13.13
N SER A 244 13.76 -4.77 -12.81
CA SER A 244 13.10 -6.04 -12.41
C SER A 244 13.30 -7.14 -13.47
N ARG A 245 13.12 -6.79 -14.75
CA ARG A 245 13.33 -7.74 -15.86
C ARG A 245 14.78 -8.15 -16.00
N LEU A 246 15.71 -7.19 -15.85
CA LEU A 246 17.15 -7.46 -15.89
C LEU A 246 17.57 -8.42 -14.75
N TRP A 247 17.04 -8.18 -13.54
CA TRP A 247 17.33 -9.03 -12.39
C TRP A 247 16.72 -10.43 -12.52
N ARG A 248 15.55 -10.57 -13.12
CA ARG A 248 14.96 -11.89 -13.46
C ARG A 248 15.83 -12.68 -14.43
N GLY A 249 16.50 -12.00 -15.35
CA GLY A 249 17.50 -12.62 -16.23
C GLY A 249 18.79 -13.04 -15.50
N LYS A 250 19.27 -12.22 -14.56
CA LYS A 250 20.50 -12.51 -13.76
C LYS A 250 20.28 -13.59 -12.70
N ARG A 251 19.11 -13.64 -12.08
CA ARG A 251 18.74 -14.59 -11.01
C ARG A 251 17.40 -15.23 -11.35
N PRO A 252 17.37 -16.33 -12.07
CA PRO A 252 16.13 -16.89 -12.67
C PRO A 252 15.26 -17.67 -11.66
N TYR A 253 15.08 -17.15 -10.43
CA TYR A 253 14.33 -17.83 -9.38
C TYR A 253 12.86 -18.08 -9.78
N ILE A 254 12.25 -17.15 -10.51
CA ILE A 254 10.85 -17.26 -10.95
C ILE A 254 10.71 -18.34 -12.02
N SER A 255 11.57 -18.36 -13.04
CA SER A 255 11.45 -19.30 -14.17
C SER A 255 11.90 -20.74 -13.83
N THR A 256 12.65 -20.92 -12.73
CA THR A 256 13.07 -22.26 -12.26
C THR A 256 12.08 -22.91 -11.28
N ARG A 257 10.96 -22.25 -11.01
CA ARG A 257 9.91 -22.82 -10.14
C ARG A 257 9.34 -24.12 -10.73
N ARG A 258 8.96 -25.01 -9.86
CA ARG A 258 8.32 -26.30 -10.16
C ARG A 258 6.90 -26.28 -9.61
N PRO A 259 5.94 -25.59 -10.29
CA PRO A 259 4.56 -25.48 -9.79
C PRO A 259 3.87 -26.85 -9.60
N ASP A 260 4.31 -27.84 -10.37
CA ASP A 260 3.89 -29.24 -10.27
C ASP A 260 4.26 -29.93 -8.94
N MET A 261 5.18 -29.31 -8.15
CA MET A 261 5.66 -29.83 -6.88
C MET A 261 5.11 -29.05 -5.66
N TYR A 262 4.30 -28.03 -5.89
CA TYR A 262 3.68 -27.24 -4.84
C TYR A 262 2.22 -27.68 -4.62
N LEU A 263 1.67 -27.39 -3.41
CA LEU A 263 0.28 -27.70 -3.07
C LEU A 263 -0.70 -26.78 -3.80
#